data_99fc47b649b0df30ac401cb03e22a9c2
#
_entry.id   99fc47b649b0df30ac401cb03e22a9c2
#
_cell.length_a   1.000
_cell.length_b   1.000
_cell.length_c   1.000
_cell.angle_alpha   90.00
_cell.angle_beta   90.00
_cell.angle_gamma   90.00
#
_symmetry.space_group_name_H-M   'P 1'
#
loop_
_entity.id
_entity.type
_entity.pdbx_description
1 polymer ?
#
loop_
_entity_poly.entity_id
_entity_poly.type
_entity_poly.pdbx_seq_one_letter_code
_entity_poly.pdbx_strand_id
1 'polypeptide(L)'
;SQIIHENSLPVGLITATEEQMERVAGELLAITKTVPNFSFQRNTIYLRFCHSDYDKGTALSELCRLEGILKDHVFCAGDHLNDLPMLTLQHAAMLACPSNAIPAVQEAVREAGGHVASLRYADGVAEGILHHGGRAASLS
;
A
#
# COMPACT_ATOMS: atom_id res chain seq x y z
N SER A 1 -7.16 9.39 21.36
CA SER A 1 -5.99 8.96 20.55
C SER A 1 -4.80 8.68 21.46
N GLN A 2 -4.00 7.72 21.11
CA GLN A 2 -2.77 7.38 21.82
C GLN A 2 -1.60 7.59 20.86
N ILE A 3 -0.54 8.27 21.34
CA ILE A 3 0.71 8.46 20.59
C ILE A 3 1.60 7.24 20.83
N ILE A 4 2.16 6.69 19.76
CA ILE A 4 3.11 5.58 19.81
C ILE A 4 4.51 6.17 19.78
N HIS A 5 5.37 5.72 20.69
CA HIS A 5 6.75 6.15 20.78
C HIS A 5 7.73 5.01 20.53
N GLU A 6 8.83 5.33 19.87
CA GLU A 6 9.99 4.46 19.71
C GLU A 6 11.24 5.28 20.07
N ASN A 7 12.05 4.78 21.01
CA ASN A 7 13.21 5.52 21.54
C ASN A 7 12.85 6.95 22.00
N SER A 8 11.71 7.11 22.66
CA SER A 8 11.16 8.41 23.14
C SER A 8 10.73 9.38 22.03
N LEU A 9 10.75 8.99 20.77
CA LEU A 9 10.26 9.80 19.65
C LEU A 9 8.86 9.35 19.24
N PRO A 10 7.94 10.29 18.94
CA PRO A 10 6.63 9.92 18.41
C PRO A 10 6.80 9.37 16.99
N VAL A 11 6.42 8.11 16.77
CA VAL A 11 6.50 7.45 15.46
C VAL A 11 5.15 7.21 14.83
N GLY A 12 4.07 7.39 15.58
CA GLY A 12 2.71 7.21 15.10
C GLY A 12 1.67 7.46 16.16
N LEU A 13 0.42 7.22 15.80
CA LEU A 13 -0.72 7.31 16.70
C LEU A 13 -1.80 6.29 16.38
N ILE A 14 -2.59 5.97 17.40
CA ILE A 14 -3.79 5.15 17.31
C ILE A 14 -4.97 5.98 17.81
N THR A 15 -6.07 5.95 17.09
CA THR A 15 -7.33 6.53 17.52
C THR A 15 -8.31 5.45 17.99
N ALA A 16 -9.35 5.84 18.71
CA ALA A 16 -10.38 4.90 19.14
C ALA A 16 -11.35 4.52 18.00
N THR A 17 -11.52 5.39 17.01
CA THR A 17 -12.42 5.18 15.87
C THR A 17 -11.79 5.68 14.58
N GLU A 18 -12.29 5.17 13.45
CA GLU A 18 -11.88 5.64 12.12
C GLU A 18 -12.25 7.10 11.89
N GLU A 19 -13.41 7.56 12.39
CA GLU A 19 -13.82 8.95 12.27
C GLU A 19 -12.83 9.91 12.95
N GLN A 20 -12.31 9.51 14.11
CA GLN A 20 -11.23 10.27 14.77
C GLN A 20 -9.96 10.28 13.93
N MET A 21 -9.61 9.15 13.32
CA MET A 21 -8.45 9.05 12.44
C MET A 21 -8.62 9.93 11.20
N GLU A 22 -9.81 9.98 10.59
CA GLU A 22 -10.09 10.86 9.45
C GLU A 22 -9.82 12.32 9.78
N ARG A 23 -10.27 12.80 10.93
CA ARG A 23 -10.03 14.19 11.36
C ARG A 23 -8.55 14.46 11.56
N VAL A 24 -7.85 13.57 12.29
CA VAL A 24 -6.42 13.69 12.55
C VAL A 24 -5.61 13.64 11.25
N ALA A 25 -5.94 12.73 10.35
CA ALA A 25 -5.27 12.63 9.04
C ALA A 25 -5.49 13.88 8.20
N GLY A 26 -6.69 14.48 8.23
CA GLY A 26 -6.98 15.75 7.56
C GLY A 26 -6.13 16.91 8.07
N GLU A 27 -5.95 17.02 9.39
CA GLU A 27 -5.08 18.04 10.01
C GLU A 27 -3.60 17.80 9.66
N LEU A 28 -3.14 16.56 9.74
CA LEU A 28 -1.76 16.18 9.38
C LEU A 28 -1.48 16.43 7.90
N LEU A 29 -2.44 16.21 7.02
CA LEU A 29 -2.28 16.48 5.59
C LEU A 29 -2.00 17.98 5.31
N ALA A 30 -2.54 18.88 6.12
CA ALA A 30 -2.18 20.30 6.03
C ALA A 30 -0.72 20.55 6.47
N ILE A 31 -0.26 19.83 7.49
CA ILE A 31 1.12 19.95 8.01
C ILE A 31 2.14 19.40 7.00
N THR A 32 1.83 18.31 6.27
CA THR A 32 2.76 17.74 5.26
C THR A 32 3.11 18.76 4.16
N LYS A 33 2.25 19.75 3.93
CA LYS A 33 2.51 20.83 2.95
C LYS A 33 3.51 21.88 3.44
N THR A 34 3.74 21.95 4.73
CA THR A 34 4.57 23.00 5.37
C THR A 34 5.86 22.46 5.96
N VAL A 35 5.91 21.17 6.28
CA VAL A 35 7.10 20.52 6.86
C VAL A 35 7.78 19.68 5.78
N PRO A 36 9.01 20.03 5.35
CA PRO A 36 9.74 19.27 4.35
C PRO A 36 9.93 17.82 4.76
N ASN A 37 9.79 16.92 3.80
CA ASN A 37 10.03 15.48 3.95
C ASN A 37 9.14 14.78 4.99
N PHE A 38 8.12 15.44 5.51
CA PHE A 38 7.17 14.84 6.45
C PHE A 38 6.00 14.22 5.69
N SER A 39 5.70 12.97 6.02
CA SER A 39 4.56 12.23 5.51
C SER A 39 4.03 11.25 6.57
N PHE A 40 2.95 10.57 6.27
CA PHE A 40 2.42 9.51 7.12
C PHE A 40 1.76 8.42 6.27
N GLN A 41 1.78 7.21 6.80
CA GLN A 41 1.07 6.07 6.27
C GLN A 41 -0.06 5.70 7.22
N ARG A 42 -1.19 5.32 6.68
CA ARG A 42 -2.40 5.06 7.45
C ARG A 42 -3.00 3.70 7.13
N ASN A 43 -3.50 3.05 8.19
CA ASN A 43 -4.31 1.85 8.08
C ASN A 43 -5.39 1.89 9.18
N THR A 44 -6.66 2.01 8.78
CA THR A 44 -7.84 2.08 9.67
C THR A 44 -7.67 3.14 10.77
N ILE A 45 -7.46 2.74 12.02
CA ILE A 45 -7.28 3.59 13.21
C ILE A 45 -5.82 3.83 13.58
N TYR A 46 -4.89 3.28 12.80
CA TYR A 46 -3.45 3.38 13.02
C TYR A 46 -2.81 4.29 11.98
N LEU A 47 -1.89 5.13 12.42
CA LEU A 47 -1.11 6.02 11.56
C LEU A 47 0.34 6.00 12.01
N ARG A 48 1.27 5.93 11.06
CA ARG A 48 2.71 6.01 11.30
C ARG A 48 3.29 7.18 10.53
N PHE A 49 4.14 7.96 11.19
CA PHE A 49 4.91 9.02 10.57
C PHE A 49 6.07 8.44 9.76
N CYS A 50 6.36 9.06 8.62
CA CYS A 50 7.45 8.63 7.75
C CYS A 50 8.01 9.84 6.97
N HIS A 51 9.16 9.62 6.36
CA HIS A 51 9.70 10.54 5.38
C HIS A 51 8.91 10.41 4.07
N SER A 52 8.69 11.50 3.36
CA SER A 52 7.88 11.54 2.14
C SER A 52 8.39 10.62 1.00
N ASP A 53 9.70 10.34 1.00
CA ASP A 53 10.31 9.48 -0.02
C ASP A 53 10.23 7.98 0.32
N TYR A 54 9.72 7.62 1.51
CA TYR A 54 9.66 6.23 1.97
C TYR A 54 8.23 5.76 2.15
N ASP A 55 7.81 4.91 1.24
CA ASP A 55 6.55 4.19 1.26
C ASP A 55 6.76 2.74 0.77
N LYS A 56 5.69 1.95 0.69
CA LYS A 56 5.79 0.56 0.20
C LYS A 56 6.25 0.47 -1.26
N GLY A 57 5.93 1.45 -2.09
CA GLY A 57 6.35 1.48 -3.50
C GLY A 57 7.84 1.74 -3.65
N THR A 58 8.37 2.75 -2.95
CA THR A 58 9.81 3.05 -2.98
C THR A 58 10.64 1.93 -2.34
N ALA A 59 10.15 1.32 -1.26
CA ALA A 59 10.78 0.16 -0.64
C ALA A 59 10.84 -1.04 -1.60
N LEU A 60 9.75 -1.31 -2.32
CA LEU A 60 9.69 -2.36 -3.33
C LEU A 60 10.69 -2.13 -4.46
N SER A 61 10.75 -0.90 -4.99
CA SER A 61 11.71 -0.54 -6.05
C SER A 61 13.15 -0.73 -5.59
N GLU A 62 13.48 -0.35 -4.35
CA GLU A 62 14.83 -0.53 -3.81
C GLU A 62 15.17 -2.01 -3.61
N LEU A 63 14.22 -2.82 -3.12
CA LEU A 63 14.40 -4.26 -3.03
C LEU A 63 14.66 -4.89 -4.40
N CYS A 64 13.87 -4.55 -5.41
CA CYS A 64 14.05 -5.02 -6.78
C CYS A 64 15.42 -4.62 -7.34
N ARG A 65 15.88 -3.39 -7.08
CA ARG A 65 17.20 -2.91 -7.48
C ARG A 65 18.33 -3.73 -6.83
N LEU A 66 18.22 -4.01 -5.52
CA LEU A 66 19.22 -4.78 -4.78
C LEU A 66 19.31 -6.23 -5.25
N GLU A 67 18.16 -6.83 -5.54
CA GLU A 67 18.06 -8.24 -5.97
C GLU A 67 18.18 -8.42 -7.50
N GLY A 68 18.28 -7.35 -8.26
CA GLY A 68 18.35 -7.41 -9.73
C GLY A 68 17.06 -7.92 -10.39
N ILE A 69 15.91 -7.71 -9.74
CA ILE A 69 14.60 -8.15 -10.22
C ILE A 69 13.99 -7.05 -11.10
N LEU A 70 13.60 -7.39 -12.31
CA LEU A 70 12.84 -6.48 -13.16
C LEU A 70 11.39 -6.40 -12.71
N LYS A 71 10.79 -5.21 -12.78
CA LYS A 71 9.39 -4.98 -12.38
C LYS A 71 8.40 -5.89 -13.11
N ASP A 72 8.73 -6.35 -14.31
CA ASP A 72 7.90 -7.25 -15.11
C ASP A 72 7.73 -8.65 -14.46
N HIS A 73 8.61 -8.99 -13.52
CA HIS A 73 8.53 -10.20 -12.73
C HIS A 73 7.98 -9.97 -11.30
N VAL A 74 7.49 -8.76 -11.01
CA VAL A 74 6.99 -8.39 -9.69
C VAL A 74 5.47 -8.47 -9.65
N PHE A 75 4.98 -9.21 -8.65
CA PHE A 75 3.58 -9.26 -8.27
C PHE A 75 3.37 -8.48 -6.97
N CYS A 76 2.36 -7.62 -6.93
CA CYS A 76 1.93 -6.89 -5.73
C CYS A 76 0.47 -7.13 -5.43
N ALA A 77 0.17 -7.32 -4.15
CA ALA A 77 -1.20 -7.34 -3.67
C ALA A 77 -1.34 -6.52 -2.38
N GLY A 78 -2.47 -5.87 -2.21
CA GLY A 78 -2.77 -5.04 -1.04
C GLY A 78 -4.26 -4.83 -0.85
N ASP A 79 -4.65 -4.33 0.31
CA ASP A 79 -6.07 -4.16 0.66
C ASP A 79 -6.40 -2.78 1.26
N HIS A 80 -5.40 -1.95 1.60
CA HIS A 80 -5.62 -0.69 2.30
C HIS A 80 -4.78 0.47 1.74
N LEU A 81 -5.00 1.70 2.27
CA LEU A 81 -4.39 2.94 1.79
C LEU A 81 -2.86 2.92 1.76
N ASN A 82 -2.22 2.29 2.74
CA ASN A 82 -0.77 2.18 2.82
C ASN A 82 -0.16 1.26 1.75
N ASP A 83 -0.99 0.51 1.02
CA ASP A 83 -0.57 -0.36 -0.09
C ASP A 83 -0.61 0.36 -1.44
N LEU A 84 -1.43 1.42 -1.56
CA LEU A 84 -1.59 2.15 -2.81
C LEU A 84 -0.27 2.56 -3.49
N PRO A 85 0.77 3.03 -2.77
CA PRO A 85 2.03 3.40 -3.40
C PRO A 85 2.72 2.27 -4.17
N MET A 86 2.57 1.00 -3.74
CA MET A 86 3.16 -0.14 -4.45
C MET A 86 2.25 -0.72 -5.54
N LEU A 87 0.95 -0.42 -5.50
CA LEU A 87 -0.05 -0.93 -6.44
C LEU A 87 -0.12 -0.08 -7.72
N THR A 88 1.04 0.15 -8.32
CA THR A 88 1.19 0.91 -9.57
C THR A 88 2.09 0.19 -10.55
N LEU A 89 1.87 0.41 -11.85
CA LEU A 89 2.72 -0.14 -12.92
C LEU A 89 4.14 0.44 -12.93
N GLN A 90 4.42 1.44 -12.11
CA GLN A 90 5.77 1.94 -11.89
C GLN A 90 6.63 0.91 -11.14
N HIS A 91 6.04 0.19 -10.19
CA HIS A 91 6.76 -0.69 -9.27
C HIS A 91 6.60 -2.18 -9.58
N ALA A 92 5.45 -2.59 -10.12
CA ALA A 92 5.14 -3.98 -10.41
C ALA A 92 4.25 -4.10 -11.65
N ALA A 93 4.47 -5.13 -12.47
CA ALA A 93 3.66 -5.38 -13.65
C ALA A 93 2.40 -6.20 -13.36
N MET A 94 2.36 -6.93 -12.25
CA MET A 94 1.26 -7.78 -11.84
C MET A 94 0.65 -7.28 -10.54
N LEU A 95 -0.57 -6.76 -10.63
CA LEU A 95 -1.26 -6.16 -9.49
C LEU A 95 -2.54 -6.92 -9.17
N ALA A 96 -2.82 -7.09 -7.88
CA ALA A 96 -4.07 -7.68 -7.43
C ALA A 96 -4.56 -7.08 -6.11
N CYS A 97 -5.83 -7.26 -5.80
CA CYS A 97 -6.36 -7.03 -4.47
C CYS A 97 -7.46 -8.05 -4.15
N PRO A 98 -7.63 -8.45 -2.88
CA PRO A 98 -8.74 -9.29 -2.46
C PRO A 98 -10.07 -8.53 -2.51
N SER A 99 -11.20 -9.25 -2.53
CA SER A 99 -12.53 -8.64 -2.62
C SER A 99 -12.90 -7.78 -1.40
N ASN A 100 -12.24 -7.96 -0.27
CA ASN A 100 -12.42 -7.13 0.93
C ASN A 100 -11.52 -5.88 0.96
N ALA A 101 -10.71 -5.64 -0.07
CA ALA A 101 -9.94 -4.40 -0.18
C ALA A 101 -10.87 -3.19 -0.19
N ILE A 102 -10.41 -2.07 0.36
CA ILE A 102 -11.18 -0.81 0.34
C ILE A 102 -11.43 -0.35 -1.09
N PRO A 103 -12.53 0.40 -1.34
CA PRO A 103 -12.89 0.83 -2.70
C PRO A 103 -11.76 1.52 -3.46
N ALA A 104 -11.00 2.40 -2.80
CA ALA A 104 -9.88 3.11 -3.42
C ALA A 104 -8.79 2.17 -3.95
N VAL A 105 -8.50 1.06 -3.26
CA VAL A 105 -7.54 0.04 -3.70
C VAL A 105 -8.09 -0.76 -4.86
N GLN A 106 -9.36 -1.19 -4.78
CA GLN A 106 -10.00 -1.91 -5.88
C GLN A 106 -10.03 -1.07 -7.17
N GLU A 107 -10.31 0.22 -7.04
CA GLU A 107 -10.32 1.16 -8.17
C GLU A 107 -8.91 1.30 -8.78
N ALA A 108 -7.89 1.56 -7.96
CA ALA A 108 -6.52 1.70 -8.42
C ALA A 108 -6.02 0.43 -9.14
N VAL A 109 -6.30 -0.76 -8.59
CA VAL A 109 -5.94 -2.04 -9.22
C VAL A 109 -6.66 -2.23 -10.55
N ARG A 110 -7.95 -1.88 -10.61
CA ARG A 110 -8.77 -2.01 -11.82
C ARG A 110 -8.31 -1.05 -12.92
N GLU A 111 -8.05 0.21 -12.59
CA GLU A 111 -7.52 1.22 -13.52
C GLU A 111 -6.15 0.86 -14.08
N ALA A 112 -5.29 0.22 -13.27
CA ALA A 112 -4.00 -0.28 -13.70
C ALA A 112 -4.07 -1.60 -14.52
N GLY A 113 -5.26 -2.13 -14.75
CA GLY A 113 -5.45 -3.41 -15.46
C GLY A 113 -5.08 -4.64 -14.64
N GLY A 114 -5.01 -4.51 -13.32
CA GLY A 114 -4.75 -5.60 -12.38
C GLY A 114 -6.00 -6.46 -12.10
N HIS A 115 -5.86 -7.43 -11.23
CA HIS A 115 -6.91 -8.39 -10.86
C HIS A 115 -7.58 -8.03 -9.53
N VAL A 116 -8.87 -7.74 -9.56
CA VAL A 116 -9.69 -7.65 -8.34
C VAL A 116 -10.29 -9.03 -8.09
N ALA A 117 -9.82 -9.71 -7.05
CA ALA A 117 -10.21 -11.08 -6.75
C ALA A 117 -11.67 -11.18 -6.31
N SER A 118 -12.27 -12.35 -6.53
CA SER A 118 -13.59 -12.70 -6.02
C SER A 118 -13.56 -13.16 -4.56
N LEU A 119 -12.40 -13.69 -4.13
CA LEU A 119 -12.17 -14.20 -2.78
C LEU A 119 -11.61 -13.10 -1.86
N ARG A 120 -11.73 -13.32 -0.55
CA ARG A 120 -11.32 -12.38 0.49
C ARG A 120 -9.96 -12.76 1.08
N TYR A 121 -9.27 -11.80 1.67
CA TYR A 121 -8.04 -11.98 2.44
C TYR A 121 -6.97 -12.75 1.66
N ALA A 122 -6.31 -13.72 2.31
CA ALA A 122 -5.25 -14.52 1.71
C ALA A 122 -5.70 -15.33 0.50
N ASP A 123 -6.95 -15.82 0.49
CA ASP A 123 -7.51 -16.56 -0.63
C ASP A 123 -7.63 -15.66 -1.88
N GLY A 124 -8.00 -14.39 -1.70
CA GLY A 124 -8.00 -13.40 -2.79
C GLY A 124 -6.61 -13.08 -3.32
N VAL A 125 -5.60 -13.06 -2.44
CA VAL A 125 -4.20 -12.91 -2.88
C VAL A 125 -3.75 -14.13 -3.67
N ALA A 126 -4.07 -15.34 -3.22
CA ALA A 126 -3.78 -16.59 -3.93
C ALA A 126 -4.46 -16.63 -5.32
N GLU A 127 -5.72 -16.19 -5.40
CA GLU A 127 -6.44 -16.03 -6.67
C GLU A 127 -5.68 -15.10 -7.63
N GLY A 128 -5.19 -13.95 -7.12
CA GLY A 128 -4.40 -12.99 -7.89
C GLY A 128 -3.10 -13.59 -8.41
N ILE A 129 -2.39 -14.36 -7.59
CA ILE A 129 -1.16 -15.07 -8.01
C ILE A 129 -1.47 -16.07 -9.12
N LEU A 130 -2.52 -16.88 -8.99
CA LEU A 130 -2.91 -17.84 -10.01
C LEU A 130 -3.35 -17.17 -11.31
N HIS A 131 -4.07 -16.05 -11.23
CA HIS A 131 -4.47 -15.26 -12.40
C HIS A 131 -3.25 -14.79 -13.21
N HIS A 132 -2.24 -14.24 -12.57
CA HIS A 132 -1.04 -13.76 -13.23
C HIS A 132 -0.06 -14.88 -13.57
N GLY A 133 0.05 -15.94 -12.76
CA GLY A 133 0.90 -17.10 -13.01
C GLY A 133 0.48 -17.87 -14.26
N GLY A 134 -0.82 -18.00 -14.51
CA GLY A 134 -1.35 -18.59 -15.73
C GLY A 134 -1.01 -17.78 -17.01
N ARG A 135 -0.85 -16.45 -16.89
CA ARG A 135 -0.39 -15.58 -17.99
C ARG A 135 1.10 -15.71 -18.26
N ALA A 136 1.93 -15.80 -17.23
CA ALA A 136 3.38 -15.98 -17.40
C ALA A 136 3.74 -17.28 -18.10
N ALA A 137 3.00 -18.38 -17.84
CA ALA A 137 3.18 -19.66 -18.50
C ALA A 137 2.76 -19.66 -19.99
N SER A 138 1.91 -18.71 -20.42
CA SER A 138 1.45 -18.58 -21.82
C SER A 138 2.34 -17.69 -22.68
N LEU A 139 3.34 -16.99 -22.08
CA LEU A 139 4.28 -16.10 -22.76
C LEU A 139 5.68 -16.71 -22.91
N SER A 140 5.89 -17.88 -22.37
CA SER A 140 7.10 -18.72 -22.53
C SER A 140 6.89 -19.83 -23.56
#